data_af2d1529825abb8fcf4c4a1958655ce5
#
_entry.id   af2d1529825abb8fcf4c4a1958655ce5
#
_cell.length_a   1.000
_cell.length_b   1.000
_cell.length_c   1.000
_cell.angle_alpha   90.00
_cell.angle_beta   90.00
_cell.angle_gamma   90.00
#
_symmetry.space_group_name_H-M   'P 1'
#
loop_
_entity.id
_entity.type
_entity.pdbx_description
1 polymer ?
#
loop_
_entity_poly.entity_id
_entity_poly.type
_entity_poly.pdbx_seq_one_letter_code
_entity_poly.pdbx_strand_id
1 'polypeptide(L)'
;AYASFFGHMDATAGMHGSYDRKCISAWLYKQMGLQDIRRISWWKGEIATALEASFGPQKSYCTTKFTFSDVTSYLGDNIYMRAEELLLTEAEALCRLERYGEARTLMETFGTIRERSYVRNRLDKVSDSKEMSVDVYGTGTSPEIKTLLDEILLQRRIELWGETGRLFDVLRLRVGYYRDYEGSNHVVKLSDETRQPDYKGFILTIPQSEFDGNINM
;
A
#
# COMPACT_ATOMS: atom_id res chain seq x y z
N ALA A 1 -5.62 25.03 -14.32
CA ALA A 1 -5.72 24.25 -13.07
C ALA A 1 -5.19 22.85 -13.36
N TYR A 2 -4.28 22.37 -12.57
CA TYR A 2 -3.78 21.01 -12.73
C TYR A 2 -4.76 20.05 -12.13
N ALA A 3 -5.16 19.05 -12.91
CA ALA A 3 -5.95 17.95 -12.41
C ALA A 3 -5.22 17.24 -11.26
N SER A 4 -5.94 16.86 -10.22
CA SER A 4 -5.35 16.09 -9.13
C SER A 4 -4.94 14.71 -9.63
N PHE A 5 -3.67 14.35 -9.45
CA PHE A 5 -3.22 12.99 -9.74
C PHE A 5 -4.00 11.95 -8.92
N PHE A 6 -4.21 12.22 -7.65
CA PHE A 6 -4.96 11.30 -6.77
C PHE A 6 -6.44 11.24 -7.14
N GLY A 7 -7.04 12.37 -7.55
CA GLY A 7 -8.40 12.38 -8.05
C GLY A 7 -8.58 11.49 -9.29
N HIS A 8 -7.59 11.37 -10.15
CA HIS A 8 -7.64 10.48 -11.31
C HIS A 8 -7.73 8.99 -10.94
N MET A 9 -7.47 8.62 -9.70
CA MET A 9 -7.74 7.27 -9.18
C MET A 9 -9.20 7.07 -8.75
N ASP A 10 -10.04 8.10 -8.84
CA ASP A 10 -11.49 7.99 -8.64
C ASP A 10 -12.08 6.91 -9.56
N ALA A 11 -12.68 5.88 -8.96
CA ALA A 11 -13.20 4.73 -9.70
C ALA A 11 -14.41 5.06 -10.58
N THR A 12 -15.01 6.24 -10.42
CA THR A 12 -16.25 6.64 -11.11
C THR A 12 -16.00 7.60 -12.26
N ALA A 13 -14.95 8.40 -12.19
CA ALA A 13 -14.78 9.52 -13.11
C ALA A 13 -13.34 9.76 -13.59
N GLY A 14 -12.34 9.29 -12.84
CA GLY A 14 -10.94 9.51 -13.21
C GLY A 14 -10.49 8.65 -14.39
N MET A 15 -9.43 9.06 -15.06
CA MET A 15 -8.83 8.30 -16.15
C MET A 15 -8.46 6.88 -15.70
N HIS A 16 -7.82 6.75 -14.53
CA HIS A 16 -7.51 5.46 -13.93
C HIS A 16 -8.74 4.74 -13.38
N GLY A 17 -9.81 5.46 -13.10
CA GLY A 17 -11.10 4.89 -12.72
C GLY A 17 -11.85 4.30 -13.90
N SER A 18 -11.80 4.93 -15.06
CA SER A 18 -12.58 4.55 -16.24
C SER A 18 -11.92 3.45 -17.06
N TYR A 19 -10.60 3.47 -17.22
CA TYR A 19 -9.87 2.58 -18.14
C TYR A 19 -8.84 1.69 -17.45
N ASP A 20 -8.14 2.17 -16.45
CA ASP A 20 -7.04 1.48 -15.79
C ASP A 20 -7.19 1.54 -14.27
N ARG A 21 -8.20 0.81 -13.78
CA ARG A 21 -8.57 0.84 -12.37
C ARG A 21 -7.47 0.34 -11.48
N LYS A 22 -7.20 1.10 -10.44
CA LYS A 22 -6.26 0.69 -9.41
C LYS A 22 -6.99 -0.13 -8.36
N CYS A 23 -6.52 -1.35 -8.18
CA CYS A 23 -7.06 -2.31 -7.22
C CYS A 23 -6.01 -2.65 -6.17
N ILE A 24 -6.45 -2.80 -4.94
CA ILE A 24 -5.60 -3.36 -3.89
C ILE A 24 -5.40 -4.86 -4.17
N SER A 25 -4.25 -5.43 -3.82
CA SER A 25 -4.08 -6.87 -3.89
C SER A 25 -5.02 -7.59 -2.92
N ALA A 26 -5.57 -8.72 -3.35
CA ALA A 26 -6.50 -9.52 -2.54
C ALA A 26 -5.88 -9.89 -1.18
N TRP A 27 -4.59 -10.25 -1.15
CA TRP A 27 -3.89 -10.53 0.08
C TRP A 27 -3.89 -9.33 1.04
N LEU A 28 -3.51 -8.14 0.57
CA LEU A 28 -3.44 -6.94 1.41
C LEU A 28 -4.84 -6.54 1.92
N TYR A 29 -5.86 -6.67 1.07
CA TYR A 29 -7.25 -6.43 1.47
C TYR A 29 -7.67 -7.38 2.61
N LYS A 30 -7.33 -8.67 2.51
CA LYS A 30 -7.65 -9.69 3.52
C LYS A 30 -6.88 -9.51 4.84
N GLN A 31 -5.79 -8.73 4.84
CA GLN A 31 -5.08 -8.39 6.08
C GLN A 31 -5.85 -7.41 6.97
N MET A 32 -6.80 -6.67 6.44
CA MET A 32 -7.66 -5.80 7.24
C MET A 32 -8.78 -6.61 7.90
N GLY A 33 -9.07 -6.31 9.16
CA GLY A 33 -10.21 -6.89 9.85
C GLY A 33 -11.55 -6.57 9.17
N LEU A 34 -12.56 -7.39 9.40
CA LEU A 34 -13.89 -7.18 8.81
C LEU A 34 -14.53 -5.84 9.22
N GLN A 35 -14.14 -5.32 10.38
CA GLN A 35 -14.63 -4.05 10.92
C GLN A 35 -13.64 -2.90 10.73
N ASP A 36 -12.54 -3.11 10.01
CA ASP A 36 -11.61 -2.04 9.66
C ASP A 36 -12.30 -1.05 8.73
N ILE A 37 -12.39 0.21 9.18
CA ILE A 37 -13.09 1.26 8.43
C ILE A 37 -12.50 1.48 7.04
N ARG A 38 -11.19 1.25 6.88
CA ARG A 38 -10.51 1.36 5.58
C ARG A 38 -10.98 0.26 4.64
N ARG A 39 -11.11 -0.98 5.15
CA ARG A 39 -11.64 -2.09 4.36
C ARG A 39 -13.05 -1.81 3.83
N ILE A 40 -13.86 -1.14 4.64
CA ILE A 40 -15.26 -0.85 4.32
C ILE A 40 -15.39 0.33 3.37
N SER A 41 -14.57 1.37 3.54
CA SER A 41 -14.76 2.66 2.86
C SER A 41 -13.78 2.93 1.72
N TRP A 42 -12.58 2.32 1.71
CA TRP A 42 -11.55 2.65 0.73
C TRP A 42 -11.49 1.70 -0.47
N TRP A 43 -12.13 0.54 -0.37
CA TRP A 43 -12.15 -0.44 -1.47
C TRP A 43 -13.49 -1.13 -1.59
N LYS A 44 -13.79 -1.56 -2.80
CA LYS A 44 -14.83 -2.58 -3.01
C LYS A 44 -14.27 -3.94 -2.57
N GLY A 45 -15.15 -4.77 -2.01
CA GLY A 45 -14.80 -6.14 -1.70
C GLY A 45 -14.71 -7.02 -2.93
N GLU A 46 -14.56 -8.31 -2.70
CA GLU A 46 -14.66 -9.32 -3.75
C GLU A 46 -16.08 -9.34 -4.33
N ILE A 47 -16.18 -9.33 -5.66
CA ILE A 47 -17.44 -9.39 -6.39
C ILE A 47 -17.51 -10.74 -7.10
N ALA A 48 -18.38 -11.62 -6.66
CA ALA A 48 -18.50 -12.99 -7.14
C ALA A 48 -19.49 -13.15 -8.31
N THR A 49 -19.47 -12.24 -9.28
CA THR A 49 -20.42 -12.26 -10.42
C THR A 49 -19.72 -11.98 -11.74
N ALA A 50 -20.39 -12.31 -12.86
CA ALA A 50 -19.91 -12.01 -14.22
C ALA A 50 -19.62 -10.50 -14.45
N LEU A 51 -20.08 -9.61 -13.58
CA LEU A 51 -19.77 -8.19 -13.59
C LEU A 51 -18.29 -7.90 -13.28
N GLU A 52 -17.54 -8.85 -12.72
CA GLU A 52 -16.11 -8.70 -12.46
C GLU A 52 -15.29 -8.43 -13.72
N ALA A 53 -15.74 -8.98 -14.84
CA ALA A 53 -15.12 -8.75 -16.14
C ALA A 53 -15.50 -7.41 -16.76
N SER A 54 -16.48 -6.70 -16.19
CA SER A 54 -16.93 -5.41 -16.70
C SER A 54 -16.01 -4.28 -16.25
N PHE A 55 -15.89 -3.27 -17.09
CA PHE A 55 -15.23 -2.02 -16.71
C PHE A 55 -16.15 -1.25 -15.77
N GLY A 56 -15.59 -0.66 -14.73
CA GLY A 56 -16.36 0.19 -13.83
C GLY A 56 -16.01 -0.01 -12.36
N PRO A 57 -16.64 0.76 -11.47
CA PRO A 57 -16.49 0.62 -10.02
C PRO A 57 -16.93 -0.76 -9.49
N GLN A 58 -17.37 -1.63 -10.36
CA GLN A 58 -17.82 -3.01 -10.09
C GLN A 58 -16.66 -4.01 -9.98
N LYS A 59 -15.42 -3.63 -10.37
CA LYS A 59 -14.29 -4.54 -10.30
C LYS A 59 -13.90 -4.85 -8.86
N SER A 60 -13.64 -6.14 -8.58
CA SER A 60 -13.16 -6.59 -7.26
C SER A 60 -11.94 -5.80 -6.80
N TYR A 61 -11.92 -5.45 -5.54
CA TYR A 61 -10.83 -4.73 -4.89
C TYR A 61 -10.51 -3.33 -5.46
N CYS A 62 -11.41 -2.77 -6.27
CA CYS A 62 -11.26 -1.43 -6.83
C CYS A 62 -11.22 -0.38 -5.72
N THR A 63 -10.33 0.61 -5.87
CA THR A 63 -10.22 1.68 -4.88
C THR A 63 -11.41 2.65 -4.92
N THR A 64 -11.82 3.08 -3.73
CA THR A 64 -12.74 4.19 -3.51
C THR A 64 -12.12 5.22 -2.53
N LYS A 65 -10.82 5.09 -2.28
CA LYS A 65 -10.07 5.94 -1.35
C LYS A 65 -9.91 7.37 -1.87
N PHE A 66 -9.79 7.52 -3.18
CA PHE A 66 -9.55 8.81 -3.82
C PHE A 66 -10.73 9.22 -4.66
N THR A 67 -11.13 10.48 -4.55
CA THR A 67 -12.23 11.06 -5.31
C THR A 67 -11.85 12.47 -5.76
N PHE A 68 -12.46 12.93 -6.85
CA PHE A 68 -12.41 14.33 -7.20
C PHE A 68 -13.29 15.16 -6.26
N SER A 69 -12.86 16.35 -5.90
CA SER A 69 -13.72 17.36 -5.28
C SER A 69 -14.63 18.03 -6.30
N ASP A 70 -14.18 18.15 -7.55
CA ASP A 70 -14.98 18.55 -8.70
C ASP A 70 -14.62 17.68 -9.92
N VAL A 71 -15.52 16.81 -10.29
CA VAL A 71 -15.38 15.89 -11.42
C VAL A 71 -15.32 16.62 -12.76
N THR A 72 -16.05 17.72 -12.92
CA THR A 72 -16.15 18.45 -14.18
C THR A 72 -14.83 19.12 -14.54
N SER A 73 -14.14 19.66 -13.53
CA SER A 73 -12.88 20.36 -13.71
C SER A 73 -11.67 19.49 -13.31
N TYR A 74 -11.88 18.23 -12.93
CA TYR A 74 -10.86 17.30 -12.45
C TYR A 74 -10.06 17.85 -11.26
N LEU A 75 -10.70 18.62 -10.39
CA LEU A 75 -10.06 19.19 -9.21
C LEU A 75 -10.12 18.20 -8.04
N GLY A 76 -9.06 18.21 -7.27
CA GLY A 76 -8.95 17.41 -6.05
C GLY A 76 -7.68 17.75 -5.29
N ASP A 77 -7.57 17.24 -4.09
CA ASP A 77 -6.40 17.45 -3.26
C ASP A 77 -5.20 16.64 -3.76
N ASN A 78 -4.02 17.22 -3.64
CA ASN A 78 -2.76 16.52 -3.82
C ASN A 78 -2.18 16.23 -2.44
N ILE A 79 -2.10 14.96 -2.10
CA ILE A 79 -1.59 14.52 -0.81
C ILE A 79 -0.06 14.47 -0.88
N TYR A 80 0.60 15.36 -0.15
CA TYR A 80 2.06 15.35 -0.04
C TYR A 80 2.52 14.55 1.17
N MET A 81 1.86 14.73 2.31
CA MET A 81 2.16 14.04 3.55
C MET A 81 0.91 14.08 4.45
N ARG A 82 0.69 13.01 5.20
CA ARG A 82 -0.40 12.93 6.19
C ARG A 82 0.14 12.67 7.59
N ALA A 83 -0.61 13.07 8.60
CA ALA A 83 -0.25 12.85 10.01
C ALA A 83 -0.02 11.37 10.32
N GLU A 84 -0.78 10.49 9.69
CA GLU A 84 -0.65 9.04 9.85
C GLU A 84 0.69 8.52 9.33
N GLU A 85 1.25 9.13 8.29
CA GLU A 85 2.58 8.77 7.80
C GLU A 85 3.65 9.11 8.83
N LEU A 86 3.56 10.28 9.47
CA LEU A 86 4.47 10.69 10.54
C LEU A 86 4.36 9.76 11.75
N LEU A 87 3.14 9.45 12.19
CA LEU A 87 2.89 8.56 13.31
C LEU A 87 3.48 7.16 13.05
N LEU A 88 3.25 6.61 11.87
CA LEU A 88 3.79 5.29 11.51
C LEU A 88 5.31 5.31 11.34
N THR A 89 5.88 6.43 10.92
CA THR A 89 7.34 6.63 10.85
C THR A 89 7.94 6.70 12.26
N GLU A 90 7.30 7.40 13.18
CA GLU A 90 7.70 7.46 14.59
C GLU A 90 7.61 6.08 15.24
N ALA A 91 6.50 5.36 15.04
CA ALA A 91 6.34 4.00 15.56
C ALA A 91 7.43 3.05 15.06
N GLU A 92 7.78 3.13 13.77
CA GLU A 92 8.89 2.37 13.19
C GLU A 92 10.23 2.74 13.84
N ALA A 93 10.52 4.03 14.00
CA ALA A 93 11.75 4.51 14.63
C ALA A 93 11.88 4.01 16.08
N LEU A 94 10.82 4.13 16.87
CA LEU A 94 10.77 3.63 18.25
C LEU A 94 10.98 2.10 18.30
N CYS A 95 10.33 1.36 17.42
CA CYS A 95 10.51 -0.09 17.32
C CYS A 95 11.96 -0.46 17.00
N ARG A 96 12.60 0.24 16.06
CA ARG A 96 14.02 0.02 15.70
C ARG A 96 14.99 0.40 16.82
N LEU A 97 14.61 1.36 17.67
CA LEU A 97 15.34 1.73 18.87
C LEU A 97 15.04 0.82 20.08
N GLU A 98 14.26 -0.26 19.88
CA GLU A 98 13.85 -1.22 20.92
C GLU A 98 12.96 -0.59 22.01
N ARG A 99 12.38 0.59 21.75
CA ARG A 99 11.40 1.26 22.60
C ARG A 99 10.00 0.71 22.33
N TYR A 100 9.83 -0.60 22.48
CA TYR A 100 8.64 -1.32 22.04
C TYR A 100 7.35 -0.86 22.74
N GLY A 101 7.41 -0.51 24.03
CA GLY A 101 6.24 -0.03 24.77
C GLY A 101 5.67 1.25 24.17
N GLU A 102 6.54 2.20 23.79
CA GLU A 102 6.13 3.46 23.18
C GLU A 102 5.62 3.23 21.74
N ALA A 103 6.31 2.40 20.97
CA ALA A 103 5.85 2.01 19.64
C ALA A 103 4.45 1.35 19.69
N ARG A 104 4.19 0.47 20.66
CA ARG A 104 2.86 -0.14 20.86
C ARG A 104 1.80 0.89 21.21
N THR A 105 2.10 1.86 22.07
CA THR A 105 1.17 2.94 22.42
C THR A 105 0.75 3.75 21.19
N LEU A 106 1.70 4.09 20.32
CA LEU A 106 1.38 4.76 19.06
C LEU A 106 0.53 3.87 18.15
N MET A 107 0.89 2.60 18.02
CA MET A 107 0.14 1.65 17.19
C MET A 107 -1.26 1.37 17.72
N GLU A 108 -1.46 1.33 19.04
CA GLU A 108 -2.77 1.23 19.67
C GLU A 108 -3.63 2.46 19.33
N THR A 109 -3.07 3.65 19.51
CA THR A 109 -3.73 4.93 19.18
C THR A 109 -4.12 4.96 17.70
N PHE A 110 -3.21 4.58 16.81
CA PHE A 110 -3.45 4.54 15.39
C PHE A 110 -4.52 3.50 15.03
N GLY A 111 -4.37 2.27 15.51
CA GLY A 111 -5.13 1.12 15.04
C GLY A 111 -6.55 1.07 15.58
N THR A 112 -6.78 1.52 16.82
CA THR A 112 -8.13 1.50 17.44
C THR A 112 -9.11 2.46 16.76
N ILE A 113 -8.61 3.53 16.14
CA ILE A 113 -9.42 4.44 15.31
C ILE A 113 -9.91 3.72 14.05
N ARG A 114 -9.13 2.77 13.51
CA ARG A 114 -9.44 2.03 12.27
C ARG A 114 -10.27 0.78 12.56
N GLU A 115 -9.91 0.06 13.60
CA GLU A 115 -10.60 -1.16 14.02
C GLU A 115 -10.68 -1.23 15.54
N ARG A 116 -11.88 -1.20 16.09
CA ARG A 116 -12.10 -1.22 17.56
C ARG A 116 -11.39 -2.35 18.28
N SER A 117 -11.25 -3.48 17.63
CA SER A 117 -10.61 -4.68 18.20
C SER A 117 -9.14 -4.83 17.79
N TYR A 118 -8.50 -3.78 17.30
CA TYR A 118 -7.15 -3.80 16.75
C TYR A 118 -6.11 -4.41 17.70
N VAL A 119 -6.09 -3.97 18.95
CA VAL A 119 -5.14 -4.47 19.96
C VAL A 119 -5.23 -5.99 20.04
N ARG A 120 -6.40 -6.50 20.41
CA ARG A 120 -6.63 -7.94 20.59
C ARG A 120 -6.42 -8.76 19.30
N ASN A 121 -6.82 -8.21 18.16
CA ASN A 121 -6.79 -8.95 16.90
C ASN A 121 -5.41 -8.96 16.26
N ARG A 122 -4.59 -7.98 16.56
CA ARG A 122 -3.30 -7.76 15.88
C ARG A 122 -2.15 -7.51 16.86
N LEU A 123 -2.21 -6.44 17.65
CA LEU A 123 -1.08 -6.01 18.46
C LEU A 123 -0.66 -7.06 19.51
N ASP A 124 -1.61 -7.73 20.13
CA ASP A 124 -1.36 -8.81 21.10
C ASP A 124 -0.79 -10.09 20.47
N LYS A 125 -0.79 -10.19 19.15
CA LYS A 125 -0.34 -11.38 18.41
C LYS A 125 1.08 -11.27 17.87
N VAL A 126 1.71 -10.11 17.99
CA VAL A 126 3.06 -9.88 17.50
C VAL A 126 4.05 -9.76 18.65
N SER A 127 5.25 -10.28 18.45
CA SER A 127 6.34 -10.18 19.43
C SER A 127 7.03 -8.81 19.35
N ASP A 128 7.62 -8.40 20.48
CA ASP A 128 8.50 -7.25 20.53
C ASP A 128 9.80 -7.56 19.81
N SER A 129 9.91 -7.12 18.58
CA SER A 129 11.11 -7.31 17.76
C SER A 129 11.17 -6.25 16.67
N LYS A 130 12.39 -5.80 16.39
CA LYS A 130 12.74 -4.91 15.28
C LYS A 130 13.11 -5.67 14.00
N GLU A 131 13.10 -6.99 14.04
CA GLU A 131 13.43 -7.83 12.89
C GLU A 131 12.20 -7.94 11.98
N MET A 132 12.45 -7.79 10.68
CA MET A 132 11.43 -8.04 9.66
C MET A 132 11.33 -9.54 9.39
N SER A 133 10.11 -10.05 9.35
CA SER A 133 9.87 -11.36 8.75
C SER A 133 10.05 -11.25 7.24
N VAL A 134 10.84 -12.14 6.67
CA VAL A 134 11.10 -12.20 5.22
C VAL A 134 9.79 -12.35 4.43
N ASP A 135 8.79 -12.99 5.03
CA ASP A 135 7.51 -13.27 4.39
C ASP A 135 6.57 -12.06 4.26
N VAL A 136 6.78 -10.99 5.04
CA VAL A 136 5.94 -9.78 4.96
C VAL A 136 6.05 -9.08 3.61
N TYR A 137 7.20 -9.20 2.96
CA TYR A 137 7.48 -8.53 1.69
C TYR A 137 7.50 -9.44 0.47
N GLY A 138 7.25 -10.71 0.66
CA GLY A 138 6.86 -11.52 -0.46
C GLY A 138 7.89 -12.45 -1.05
N THR A 139 8.61 -13.15 -0.23
CA THR A 139 9.33 -14.34 -0.68
C THR A 139 8.50 -15.62 -0.55
N GLY A 140 7.36 -15.56 0.14
CA GLY A 140 6.44 -16.68 0.37
C GLY A 140 5.04 -16.45 -0.22
N THR A 141 4.27 -17.51 -0.28
CA THR A 141 2.88 -17.50 -0.77
C THR A 141 1.89 -16.94 0.25
N SER A 142 2.29 -16.87 1.52
CA SER A 142 1.46 -16.40 2.64
C SER A 142 2.32 -15.65 3.64
N PRO A 143 2.58 -14.35 3.41
CA PRO A 143 3.36 -13.55 4.36
C PRO A 143 2.68 -13.56 5.73
N GLU A 144 3.43 -13.90 6.76
CA GLU A 144 2.99 -13.89 8.15
C GLU A 144 3.49 -12.66 8.87
N ILE A 145 2.61 -12.04 9.63
CA ILE A 145 2.93 -10.92 10.50
C ILE A 145 3.29 -11.47 11.87
N LYS A 146 4.58 -11.43 12.23
CA LYS A 146 5.12 -12.07 13.44
C LYS A 146 5.66 -11.07 14.46
N THR A 147 6.17 -9.94 14.00
CA THR A 147 6.85 -8.97 14.84
C THR A 147 6.12 -7.63 14.87
N LEU A 148 6.43 -6.80 15.87
CA LEU A 148 5.90 -5.44 15.94
C LEU A 148 6.30 -4.62 14.71
N LEU A 149 7.54 -4.80 14.24
CA LEU A 149 7.98 -4.14 13.02
C LEU A 149 7.16 -4.57 11.79
N ASP A 150 6.88 -5.88 11.66
CA ASP A 150 6.03 -6.38 10.58
C ASP A 150 4.65 -5.73 10.59
N GLU A 151 4.05 -5.60 11.76
CA GLU A 151 2.73 -4.99 11.92
C GLU A 151 2.75 -3.51 11.57
N ILE A 152 3.76 -2.76 12.02
CA ILE A 152 3.93 -1.34 11.68
C ILE A 152 4.05 -1.17 10.16
N LEU A 153 4.89 -1.96 9.52
CA LEU A 153 5.11 -1.89 8.08
C LEU A 153 3.88 -2.32 7.27
N LEU A 154 3.12 -3.30 7.76
CA LEU A 154 1.86 -3.69 7.15
C LEU A 154 0.84 -2.55 7.24
N GLN A 155 0.69 -1.93 8.42
CA GLN A 155 -0.23 -0.82 8.61
C GLN A 155 0.16 0.38 7.74
N ARG A 156 1.46 0.66 7.61
CA ARG A 156 1.98 1.66 6.68
C ARG A 156 1.59 1.35 5.23
N ARG A 157 1.74 0.11 4.81
CA ARG A 157 1.39 -0.33 3.46
C ARG A 157 -0.11 -0.21 3.15
N ILE A 158 -0.98 -0.47 4.14
CA ILE A 158 -2.43 -0.30 3.99
C ILE A 158 -2.79 1.18 3.97
N GLU A 159 -2.29 1.94 4.95
CA GLU A 159 -2.65 3.33 5.17
C GLU A 159 -2.24 4.22 3.99
N LEU A 160 -1.03 4.03 3.49
CA LEU A 160 -0.45 4.85 2.41
C LEU A 160 -0.63 4.22 1.02
N TRP A 161 -1.57 3.27 0.90
CA TRP A 161 -1.86 2.66 -0.40
C TRP A 161 -2.30 3.71 -1.42
N GLY A 162 -1.69 3.66 -2.62
CA GLY A 162 -1.95 4.62 -3.69
C GLY A 162 -1.29 5.99 -3.51
N GLU A 163 -0.65 6.22 -2.38
CA GLU A 163 0.18 7.39 -2.11
C GLU A 163 1.66 7.06 -2.40
N THR A 164 2.58 7.94 -2.05
CA THR A 164 3.99 7.83 -2.48
C THR A 164 4.81 6.74 -1.80
N GLY A 165 4.30 6.10 -0.73
CA GLY A 165 5.14 5.37 0.22
C GLY A 165 5.76 4.05 -0.26
N ARG A 166 5.06 3.22 -1.06
CA ARG A 166 5.46 1.81 -1.22
C ARG A 166 6.78 1.58 -1.92
N LEU A 167 7.06 2.29 -3.00
CA LEU A 167 8.33 2.14 -3.70
C LEU A 167 9.51 2.54 -2.81
N PHE A 168 9.37 3.65 -2.10
CA PHE A 168 10.39 4.11 -1.15
C PHE A 168 10.61 3.11 -0.01
N ASP A 169 9.55 2.48 0.51
CA ASP A 169 9.68 1.43 1.51
C ASP A 169 10.44 0.22 0.97
N VAL A 170 10.16 -0.22 -0.25
CA VAL A 170 10.89 -1.32 -0.90
C VAL A 170 12.37 -0.99 -1.03
N LEU A 171 12.69 0.21 -1.49
CA LEU A 171 14.08 0.65 -1.70
C LEU A 171 14.84 0.82 -0.37
N ARG A 172 14.27 1.54 0.61
CA ARG A 172 14.95 1.80 1.88
C ARG A 172 15.12 0.56 2.75
N LEU A 173 14.18 -0.38 2.66
CA LEU A 173 14.21 -1.64 3.40
C LEU A 173 15.01 -2.70 2.66
N ARG A 174 15.41 -2.46 1.42
CA ARG A 174 16.11 -3.38 0.53
C ARG A 174 15.38 -4.72 0.44
N VAL A 175 14.09 -4.66 0.20
CA VAL A 175 13.23 -5.83 0.05
C VAL A 175 12.68 -5.90 -1.37
N GLY A 176 12.48 -7.09 -1.89
CA GLY A 176 11.80 -7.31 -3.15
C GLY A 176 10.28 -7.20 -2.99
N TYR A 177 9.56 -7.57 -4.04
CA TYR A 177 8.11 -7.77 -3.96
C TYR A 177 7.70 -9.03 -4.73
N TYR A 178 6.61 -9.64 -4.28
CA TYR A 178 6.06 -10.83 -4.88
C TYR A 178 4.57 -10.63 -5.18
N ARG A 179 4.18 -10.89 -6.41
CA ARG A 179 2.79 -10.74 -6.86
C ARG A 179 2.26 -11.95 -7.63
N ASP A 180 3.04 -13.00 -7.72
CA ASP A 180 2.69 -14.24 -8.41
C ASP A 180 2.17 -15.29 -7.41
N TYR A 181 0.97 -15.04 -6.89
CA TYR A 181 0.28 -15.98 -6.00
C TYR A 181 -1.22 -15.95 -6.28
N GLU A 182 -1.91 -17.03 -5.95
CA GLU A 182 -3.35 -17.15 -6.14
C GLU A 182 -4.11 -16.05 -5.40
N GLY A 183 -5.05 -15.41 -6.07
CA GLY A 183 -5.82 -14.29 -5.52
C GLY A 183 -5.05 -12.98 -5.42
N SER A 184 -3.88 -12.85 -6.05
CA SER A 184 -3.12 -11.60 -6.08
C SER A 184 -3.81 -10.49 -6.88
N ASN A 185 -4.79 -10.83 -7.71
CA ASN A 185 -5.46 -10.02 -8.73
C ASN A 185 -4.51 -9.39 -9.76
N HIS A 186 -3.36 -9.98 -9.99
CA HIS A 186 -2.43 -9.65 -11.07
C HIS A 186 -2.53 -10.67 -12.18
N VAL A 187 -2.62 -10.18 -13.43
CA VAL A 187 -2.72 -11.02 -14.63
C VAL A 187 -1.38 -11.45 -15.18
N VAL A 188 -0.30 -10.76 -14.79
CA VAL A 188 1.06 -11.03 -15.26
C VAL A 188 1.88 -11.54 -14.09
N LYS A 189 2.51 -12.69 -14.27
CA LYS A 189 3.48 -13.22 -13.32
C LYS A 189 4.74 -12.38 -13.35
N LEU A 190 5.21 -12.03 -12.17
CA LEU A 190 6.48 -11.37 -12.00
C LEU A 190 7.60 -12.39 -11.98
N SER A 191 8.74 -12.05 -12.58
CA SER A 191 9.92 -12.89 -12.53
C SER A 191 10.47 -13.00 -11.11
N ASP A 192 11.26 -14.04 -10.85
CA ASP A 192 11.93 -14.20 -9.55
C ASP A 192 12.91 -13.06 -9.25
N GLU A 193 13.40 -12.39 -10.27
CA GLU A 193 14.29 -11.24 -10.13
C GLU A 193 13.67 -10.10 -9.32
N THR A 194 12.34 -9.86 -9.47
CA THR A 194 11.65 -8.80 -8.72
C THR A 194 11.56 -9.09 -7.22
N ARG A 195 11.83 -10.32 -6.80
CA ARG A 195 11.88 -10.69 -5.39
C ARG A 195 13.19 -10.30 -4.72
N GLN A 196 14.20 -9.96 -5.51
CA GLN A 196 15.52 -9.60 -5.00
C GLN A 196 15.60 -8.12 -4.62
N PRO A 197 16.23 -7.79 -3.50
CA PRO A 197 16.32 -6.41 -3.03
C PRO A 197 17.12 -5.49 -3.98
N ASP A 198 18.00 -6.08 -4.78
CA ASP A 198 18.87 -5.35 -5.70
C ASP A 198 18.35 -5.37 -7.16
N TYR A 199 17.06 -5.68 -7.34
CA TYR A 199 16.48 -5.72 -8.68
C TYR A 199 16.63 -4.37 -9.39
N LYS A 200 17.27 -4.39 -10.55
CA LYS A 200 17.60 -3.18 -11.34
C LYS A 200 16.36 -2.39 -11.78
N GLY A 201 15.20 -3.04 -11.91
CA GLY A 201 13.94 -2.37 -12.25
C GLY A 201 13.44 -1.38 -11.18
N PHE A 202 14.03 -1.37 -9.99
CA PHE A 202 13.75 -0.35 -8.98
C PHE A 202 14.55 0.95 -9.18
N ILE A 203 15.51 0.95 -10.09
CA ILE A 203 16.35 2.10 -10.40
C ILE A 203 15.76 2.82 -11.60
N LEU A 204 15.41 4.09 -11.41
CA LEU A 204 15.03 4.95 -12.51
C LEU A 204 16.29 5.25 -13.33
N THR A 205 16.27 4.84 -14.60
CA THR A 205 17.37 5.13 -15.51
C THR A 205 17.27 6.57 -16.01
N ILE A 206 18.40 7.21 -16.23
CA ILE A 206 18.44 8.51 -16.88
C ILE A 206 17.97 8.30 -18.33
N PRO A 207 16.99 9.07 -18.83
CA PRO A 207 16.53 8.96 -20.20
C PRO A 207 17.68 9.20 -21.20
N GLN A 208 17.66 8.47 -22.31
CA GLN A 208 18.68 8.64 -23.38
C GLN A 208 18.76 10.08 -23.88
N SER A 209 17.62 10.78 -23.92
CA SER A 209 17.55 12.18 -24.30
C SER A 209 18.42 13.12 -23.44
N GLU A 210 18.67 12.75 -22.17
CA GLU A 210 19.58 13.50 -21.31
C GLU A 210 21.04 13.30 -21.73
N PHE A 211 21.42 12.09 -22.12
CA PHE A 211 22.76 11.84 -22.65
C PHE A 211 22.99 12.52 -23.99
N ASP A 212 21.97 12.56 -24.85
CA ASP A 212 22.06 13.14 -26.19
C ASP A 212 22.03 14.67 -26.16
N GLY A 213 21.37 15.27 -25.16
CA GLY A 213 21.17 16.72 -25.06
C GLY A 213 22.02 17.45 -24.02
N ASN A 214 22.63 16.75 -23.09
CA ASN A 214 23.40 17.35 -22.00
C ASN A 214 24.91 17.21 -22.22
N ILE A 215 25.53 18.29 -22.62
CA ILE A 215 26.98 18.34 -22.93
C ILE A 215 27.87 18.04 -21.70
N ASN A 216 27.30 18.06 -20.49
CA ASN A 216 28.05 17.85 -19.25
C ASN A 216 27.85 16.41 -18.65
N MET A 217 27.26 15.49 -19.39
CA MET A 217 27.10 14.09 -18.98
C MET A 217 27.99 13.15 -19.78
#